data_87472b19e5773a372a7b609bf10efca1
#
_entry.id   87472b19e5773a372a7b609bf10efca1
#
_cell.length_a   1.000
_cell.length_b   1.000
_cell.length_c   1.000
_cell.angle_alpha   90.00
_cell.angle_beta   90.00
_cell.angle_gamma   90.00
#
_symmetry.space_group_name_H-M   'P 1'
#
loop_
_entity.id
_entity.type
_entity.pdbx_description
1 polymer ?
#
loop_
_entity_poly.entity_id
_entity_poly.type
_entity_poly.pdbx_seq_one_letter_code
_entity_poly.pdbx_strand_id
1 'polypeptide(L)'
;LISAMPEMAEARKKLEAKQTEIQTESQNLREQYQNKAADYAKNVNTYSDVIRTSKEQEIQELGQRIQRFEETAMNDLNKTRDELLHPIYEKATNAIKEVGKENGFTYIFDLNSGGVVYVAETSEDVLPLVKKKLGLQ
;
A
#
# COMPACT_ATOMS: atom_id res chain seq x y z
N LEU A 1 -4.02 19.18 0.75
CA LEU A 1 -4.30 19.20 -0.69
C LEU A 1 -4.59 17.78 -1.22
N ILE A 2 -3.62 16.88 -1.25
CA ILE A 2 -3.70 15.55 -1.88
C ILE A 2 -4.82 14.70 -1.30
N SER A 3 -5.03 14.72 0.02
CA SER A 3 -6.11 13.97 0.69
C SER A 3 -7.52 14.40 0.29
N ALA A 4 -7.68 15.59 -0.27
CA ALA A 4 -8.96 16.10 -0.75
C ALA A 4 -9.22 15.76 -2.25
N MET A 5 -8.26 15.19 -2.93
CA MET A 5 -8.42 14.79 -4.33
C MET A 5 -9.26 13.51 -4.44
N PRO A 6 -10.28 13.46 -5.31
CA PRO A 6 -11.13 12.28 -5.47
C PRO A 6 -10.33 11.04 -5.90
N GLU A 7 -9.29 11.21 -6.69
CA GLU A 7 -8.39 10.13 -7.08
C GLU A 7 -7.68 9.47 -5.89
N MET A 8 -7.42 10.24 -4.81
CA MET A 8 -6.85 9.70 -3.58
C MET A 8 -7.83 8.77 -2.85
N ALA A 9 -9.13 9.12 -2.83
CA ALA A 9 -10.16 8.27 -2.24
C ALA A 9 -10.28 6.94 -3.02
N GLU A 10 -10.23 7.02 -4.34
CA GLU A 10 -10.24 5.84 -5.23
C GLU A 10 -8.99 4.97 -5.04
N ALA A 11 -7.82 5.59 -4.96
CA ALA A 11 -6.57 4.88 -4.72
C ALA A 11 -6.58 4.13 -3.37
N ARG A 12 -7.06 4.80 -2.31
CA ARG A 12 -7.23 4.17 -0.98
C ARG A 12 -8.15 2.95 -1.04
N LYS A 13 -9.30 3.08 -1.69
CA LYS A 13 -10.26 1.99 -1.83
C LYS A 13 -9.66 0.78 -2.56
N LYS A 14 -8.89 1.02 -3.62
CA LYS A 14 -8.20 -0.05 -4.36
C LYS A 14 -7.12 -0.73 -3.51
N LEU A 15 -6.35 0.05 -2.75
CA LEU A 15 -5.32 -0.49 -1.86
C LEU A 15 -5.92 -1.31 -0.71
N GLU A 16 -7.02 -0.82 -0.11
CA GLU A 16 -7.76 -1.55 0.93
C GLU A 16 -8.32 -2.88 0.42
N ALA A 17 -8.93 -2.87 -0.77
CA ALA A 17 -9.45 -4.09 -1.39
C ALA A 17 -8.33 -5.11 -1.63
N LYS A 18 -7.20 -4.67 -2.19
CA LYS A 18 -6.03 -5.52 -2.43
C LYS A 18 -5.42 -6.05 -1.14
N GLN A 19 -5.31 -5.21 -0.12
CA GLN A 19 -4.82 -5.62 1.20
C GLN A 19 -5.73 -6.68 1.84
N THR A 20 -7.05 -6.52 1.73
CA THR A 20 -8.03 -7.48 2.23
C THR A 20 -7.91 -8.82 1.49
N GLU A 21 -7.76 -8.80 0.18
CA GLU A 21 -7.54 -10.00 -0.63
C GLU A 21 -6.27 -10.75 -0.20
N ILE A 22 -5.16 -10.04 -0.04
CA ILE A 22 -3.88 -10.59 0.44
C ILE A 22 -4.02 -11.19 1.84
N GLN A 23 -4.68 -10.50 2.77
CA GLN A 23 -4.90 -11.00 4.12
C GLN A 23 -5.73 -12.28 4.14
N THR A 24 -6.79 -12.31 3.33
CA THR A 24 -7.67 -13.49 3.22
C THR A 24 -6.90 -14.70 2.70
N GLU A 25 -6.12 -14.54 1.64
CA GLU A 25 -5.34 -15.65 1.08
C GLU A 25 -4.20 -16.08 2.03
N SER A 26 -3.52 -15.13 2.69
CA SER A 26 -2.50 -15.44 3.70
C SER A 26 -3.10 -16.26 4.85
N GLN A 27 -4.28 -15.89 5.33
CA GLN A 27 -4.98 -16.62 6.38
C GLN A 27 -5.36 -18.02 5.92
N ASN A 28 -5.91 -18.17 4.73
CA ASN A 28 -6.28 -19.46 4.16
C ASN A 28 -5.07 -20.40 4.06
N LEU A 29 -3.93 -19.90 3.59
CA LEU A 29 -2.70 -20.70 3.49
C LEU A 29 -2.19 -21.11 4.87
N ARG A 30 -2.23 -20.22 5.86
CA ARG A 30 -1.83 -20.53 7.24
C ARG A 30 -2.76 -21.56 7.90
N GLU A 31 -4.07 -21.47 7.68
CA GLU A 31 -5.04 -22.45 8.16
C GLU A 31 -4.79 -23.82 7.54
N GLN A 32 -4.53 -23.89 6.24
CA GLN A 32 -4.15 -25.13 5.56
C GLN A 32 -2.88 -25.74 6.18
N TYR A 33 -1.87 -24.92 6.46
CA TYR A 33 -0.64 -25.35 7.11
C TYR A 33 -0.90 -25.91 8.51
N GLN A 34 -1.66 -25.17 9.34
CA GLN A 34 -2.00 -25.60 10.69
C GLN A 34 -2.78 -26.91 10.70
N ASN A 35 -3.76 -27.05 9.80
CA ASN A 35 -4.57 -28.27 9.69
C ASN A 35 -3.74 -29.46 9.26
N LYS A 36 -2.85 -29.30 8.26
CA LYS A 36 -1.93 -30.37 7.84
C LYS A 36 -0.95 -30.75 8.94
N ALA A 37 -0.38 -29.78 9.65
CA ALA A 37 0.55 -30.03 10.74
C ALA A 37 -0.15 -30.73 11.93
N ALA A 38 -1.37 -30.31 12.28
CA ALA A 38 -2.15 -30.93 13.34
C ALA A 38 -2.56 -32.39 12.98
N ASP A 39 -3.01 -32.61 11.73
CA ASP A 39 -3.34 -33.95 11.24
C ASP A 39 -2.10 -34.88 11.27
N TYR A 40 -0.97 -34.37 10.80
CA TYR A 40 0.29 -35.09 10.86
C TYR A 40 0.66 -35.46 12.30
N ALA A 41 0.66 -34.49 13.22
CA ALA A 41 1.00 -34.73 14.62
C ALA A 41 0.10 -35.79 15.29
N LYS A 42 -1.19 -35.79 14.94
CA LYS A 42 -2.16 -36.75 15.46
C LYS A 42 -1.95 -38.19 14.96
N ASN A 43 -1.53 -38.31 13.69
CA ASN A 43 -1.53 -39.58 12.98
C ASN A 43 -0.12 -40.14 12.68
N VAL A 44 0.95 -39.44 13.02
CA VAL A 44 2.34 -39.74 12.65
C VAL A 44 2.75 -41.16 13.01
N ASN A 45 2.28 -41.68 14.15
CA ASN A 45 2.60 -43.02 14.61
C ASN A 45 1.87 -44.15 13.83
N THR A 46 0.85 -43.80 13.03
CA THR A 46 0.10 -44.74 12.20
C THR A 46 0.61 -44.79 10.77
N TYR A 47 1.46 -43.86 10.36
CA TYR A 47 1.98 -43.77 9.00
C TYR A 47 3.14 -44.72 8.77
N SER A 48 3.19 -45.34 7.58
CA SER A 48 4.41 -45.94 7.07
C SER A 48 5.48 -44.86 6.79
N ASP A 49 6.74 -45.27 6.70
CA ASP A 49 7.84 -44.35 6.46
C ASP A 49 7.65 -43.55 5.17
N VAL A 50 7.14 -44.17 4.11
CA VAL A 50 6.85 -43.48 2.81
C VAL A 50 5.76 -42.44 2.99
N ILE A 51 4.67 -42.74 3.69
CA ILE A 51 3.58 -41.81 3.95
C ILE A 51 4.05 -40.66 4.85
N ARG A 52 4.82 -40.95 5.88
CA ARG A 52 5.41 -39.96 6.79
C ARG A 52 6.25 -38.95 6.01
N THR A 53 7.19 -39.44 5.22
CA THR A 53 8.06 -38.56 4.38
C THR A 53 7.24 -37.69 3.44
N SER A 54 6.22 -38.27 2.78
CA SER A 54 5.34 -37.52 1.88
C SER A 54 4.58 -36.40 2.61
N LYS A 55 4.05 -36.66 3.82
CA LYS A 55 3.33 -35.66 4.63
C LYS A 55 4.23 -34.58 5.14
N GLU A 56 5.44 -34.89 5.57
CA GLU A 56 6.46 -33.94 6.00
C GLU A 56 6.83 -33.00 4.85
N GLN A 57 7.02 -33.56 3.64
CA GLN A 57 7.31 -32.77 2.46
C GLN A 57 6.17 -31.82 2.08
N GLU A 58 4.91 -32.29 2.11
CA GLU A 58 3.74 -31.44 1.85
C GLU A 58 3.67 -30.24 2.83
N ILE A 59 3.93 -30.47 4.11
CA ILE A 59 3.93 -29.41 5.13
C ILE A 59 5.06 -28.41 4.87
N GLN A 60 6.26 -28.90 4.55
CA GLN A 60 7.41 -28.07 4.24
C GLN A 60 7.17 -27.20 2.98
N GLU A 61 6.64 -27.80 1.92
CA GLU A 61 6.30 -27.09 0.68
C GLU A 61 5.26 -26.01 0.91
N LEU A 62 4.25 -26.28 1.74
CA LEU A 62 3.24 -25.30 2.10
C LEU A 62 3.83 -24.14 2.93
N GLY A 63 4.74 -24.43 3.87
CA GLY A 63 5.48 -23.40 4.60
C GLY A 63 6.29 -22.47 3.68
N GLN A 64 6.99 -23.06 2.70
CA GLN A 64 7.72 -22.28 1.69
C GLN A 64 6.78 -21.48 0.78
N ARG A 65 5.61 -22.03 0.44
CA ARG A 65 4.60 -21.33 -0.35
C ARG A 65 4.07 -20.10 0.40
N ILE A 66 3.83 -20.20 1.70
CA ILE A 66 3.40 -19.07 2.54
C ILE A 66 4.44 -17.96 2.48
N GLN A 67 5.72 -18.28 2.69
CA GLN A 67 6.80 -17.28 2.66
C GLN A 67 6.88 -16.58 1.31
N ARG A 68 6.88 -17.34 0.21
CA ARG A 68 6.91 -16.77 -1.15
C ARG A 68 5.69 -15.90 -1.44
N PHE A 69 4.51 -16.34 -0.98
CA PHE A 69 3.29 -15.56 -1.16
C PHE A 69 3.37 -14.23 -0.42
N GLU A 70 3.78 -14.23 0.84
CA GLU A 70 3.87 -13.00 1.65
C GLU A 70 4.89 -12.01 1.08
N GLU A 71 6.04 -12.48 0.62
CA GLU A 71 7.05 -11.64 -0.03
C GLU A 71 6.52 -11.05 -1.35
N THR A 72 5.95 -11.88 -2.21
CA THR A 72 5.40 -11.44 -3.50
C THR A 72 4.24 -10.47 -3.30
N ALA A 73 3.35 -10.74 -2.35
CA ALA A 73 2.20 -9.91 -2.04
C ALA A 73 2.62 -8.52 -1.50
N MET A 74 3.64 -8.48 -0.64
CA MET A 74 4.17 -7.21 -0.14
C MET A 74 4.78 -6.36 -1.27
N ASN A 75 5.55 -6.97 -2.15
CA ASN A 75 6.14 -6.29 -3.31
C ASN A 75 5.07 -5.77 -4.26
N ASP A 76 4.04 -6.59 -4.53
CA ASP A 76 2.93 -6.22 -5.41
C ASP A 76 2.06 -5.11 -4.80
N LEU A 77 1.82 -5.13 -3.48
CA LEU A 77 1.11 -4.06 -2.78
C LEU A 77 1.88 -2.74 -2.84
N ASN A 78 3.20 -2.76 -2.62
CA ASN A 78 4.05 -1.58 -2.72
C ASN A 78 4.07 -1.02 -4.15
N LYS A 79 4.24 -1.88 -5.15
CA LYS A 79 4.19 -1.48 -6.56
C LYS A 79 2.83 -0.84 -6.91
N THR A 80 1.73 -1.48 -6.53
CA THR A 80 0.38 -0.95 -6.77
C THR A 80 0.19 0.40 -6.10
N ARG A 81 0.69 0.58 -4.86
CA ARG A 81 0.63 1.86 -4.17
C ARG A 81 1.36 2.95 -4.94
N ASP A 82 2.57 2.67 -5.39
CA ASP A 82 3.37 3.65 -6.13
C ASP A 82 2.72 4.01 -7.48
N GLU A 83 2.20 3.02 -8.20
CA GLU A 83 1.47 3.23 -9.47
C GLU A 83 0.20 4.07 -9.29
N LEU A 84 -0.53 3.90 -8.17
CA LEU A 84 -1.74 4.67 -7.88
C LEU A 84 -1.45 6.08 -7.37
N LEU A 85 -0.42 6.24 -6.55
CA LEU A 85 -0.14 7.51 -5.89
C LEU A 85 0.71 8.45 -6.75
N HIS A 86 1.63 7.92 -7.54
CA HIS A 86 2.52 8.75 -8.37
C HIS A 86 1.78 9.75 -9.26
N PRO A 87 0.77 9.37 -10.06
CA PRO A 87 0.04 10.32 -10.90
C PRO A 87 -0.74 11.36 -10.10
N ILE A 88 -1.18 11.03 -8.88
CA ILE A 88 -1.88 11.97 -8.00
C ILE A 88 -0.91 13.06 -7.50
N TYR A 89 0.31 12.64 -7.09
CA TYR A 89 1.36 13.58 -6.69
C TYR A 89 1.82 14.46 -7.87
N GLU A 90 1.97 13.88 -9.06
CA GLU A 90 2.32 14.66 -10.26
C GLU A 90 1.25 15.68 -10.59
N LYS A 91 -0.03 15.29 -10.56
CA LYS A 91 -1.16 16.21 -10.81
C LYS A 91 -1.17 17.38 -9.81
N ALA A 92 -1.00 17.08 -8.52
CA ALA A 92 -0.93 18.11 -7.48
C ALA A 92 0.28 19.04 -7.68
N THR A 93 1.46 18.48 -7.95
CA THR A 93 2.68 19.25 -8.18
C THR A 93 2.58 20.14 -9.41
N ASN A 94 1.99 19.65 -10.48
CA ASN A 94 1.79 20.43 -11.70
C ASN A 94 0.81 21.59 -11.47
N ALA A 95 -0.28 21.37 -10.73
CA ALA A 95 -1.20 22.43 -10.36
C ALA A 95 -0.53 23.53 -9.51
N ILE A 96 0.32 23.15 -8.56
CA ILE A 96 1.12 24.10 -7.76
C ILE A 96 2.05 24.91 -8.66
N LYS A 97 2.76 24.27 -9.59
CA LYS A 97 3.66 24.95 -10.53
C LYS A 97 2.91 25.91 -11.45
N GLU A 98 1.74 25.52 -11.93
CA GLU A 98 0.91 26.40 -12.77
C GLU A 98 0.41 27.62 -12.00
N VAL A 99 -0.10 27.43 -10.77
CA VAL A 99 -0.49 28.53 -9.88
C VAL A 99 0.69 29.48 -9.62
N GLY A 100 1.87 28.91 -9.37
CA GLY A 100 3.09 29.71 -9.20
C GLY A 100 3.40 30.60 -10.40
N LYS A 101 3.34 30.05 -11.61
CA LYS A 101 3.59 30.79 -12.85
C LYS A 101 2.51 31.84 -13.13
N GLU A 102 1.24 31.51 -12.98
CA GLU A 102 0.10 32.38 -13.27
C GLU A 102 0.04 33.59 -12.35
N ASN A 103 0.48 33.46 -11.10
CA ASN A 103 0.44 34.51 -10.09
C ASN A 103 1.81 35.17 -9.83
N GLY A 104 2.86 34.75 -10.54
CA GLY A 104 4.19 35.37 -10.44
C GLY A 104 4.95 35.08 -9.15
N PHE A 105 4.62 33.96 -8.46
CA PHE A 105 5.34 33.52 -7.27
C PHE A 105 6.74 33.05 -7.63
N THR A 106 7.75 33.54 -6.92
CA THR A 106 9.13 33.06 -7.05
C THR A 106 9.31 31.68 -6.39
N TYR A 107 8.66 31.46 -5.23
CA TYR A 107 8.70 30.23 -4.46
C TYR A 107 7.34 29.94 -3.85
N ILE A 108 6.99 28.66 -3.77
CA ILE A 108 5.88 28.14 -2.97
C ILE A 108 6.46 27.08 -2.04
N PHE A 109 6.23 27.23 -0.75
CA PHE A 109 6.74 26.33 0.28
C PHE A 109 5.61 25.46 0.86
N ASP A 110 5.91 24.18 1.08
CA ASP A 110 5.05 23.30 1.88
C ASP A 110 5.40 23.46 3.35
N LEU A 111 4.47 24.01 4.12
CA LEU A 111 4.65 24.25 5.55
C LEU A 111 4.75 22.94 6.36
N ASN A 112 4.25 21.82 5.82
CA ASN A 112 4.32 20.52 6.49
C ASN A 112 5.66 19.80 6.26
N SER A 113 6.52 20.32 5.38
CA SER A 113 7.82 19.70 5.08
C SER A 113 8.85 19.85 6.21
N GLY A 114 8.55 20.65 7.23
CA GLY A 114 9.44 20.92 8.37
C GLY A 114 10.63 21.83 8.05
N GLY A 115 10.74 22.32 6.82
CA GLY A 115 11.84 23.23 6.41
C GLY A 115 11.55 24.71 6.65
N VAL A 116 10.32 25.08 6.97
CA VAL A 116 9.91 26.47 7.20
C VAL A 116 9.78 26.71 8.70
N VAL A 117 10.63 27.58 9.24
CA VAL A 117 10.70 27.87 10.68
C VAL A 117 9.75 29.00 11.09
N TYR A 118 9.48 29.93 10.18
CA TYR A 118 8.62 31.09 10.42
C TYR A 118 7.84 31.47 9.16
N VAL A 119 6.58 31.85 9.36
CA VAL A 119 5.69 32.37 8.30
C VAL A 119 5.10 33.68 8.80
N ALA A 120 5.31 34.75 8.04
CA ALA A 120 4.73 36.05 8.37
C ALA A 120 3.22 36.08 8.06
N GLU A 121 2.44 36.88 8.81
CA GLU A 121 1.01 37.06 8.56
C GLU A 121 0.71 37.66 7.15
N THR A 122 1.69 38.31 6.55
CA THR A 122 1.62 38.86 5.18
C THR A 122 1.89 37.82 4.09
N SER A 123 2.24 36.59 4.47
CA SER A 123 2.46 35.50 3.51
C SER A 123 1.13 35.06 2.87
N GLU A 124 1.16 34.86 1.57
CA GLU A 124 -0.04 34.41 0.85
C GLU A 124 -0.24 32.89 0.94
N ASP A 125 -1.43 32.47 1.36
CA ASP A 125 -1.84 31.08 1.29
C ASP A 125 -2.33 30.74 -0.12
N VAL A 126 -1.53 29.99 -0.87
CA VAL A 126 -1.84 29.58 -2.24
C VAL A 126 -2.72 28.32 -2.31
N LEU A 127 -3.01 27.66 -1.18
CA LEU A 127 -3.81 26.45 -1.15
C LEU A 127 -5.20 26.60 -1.79
N PRO A 128 -5.95 27.71 -1.57
CA PRO A 128 -7.23 27.93 -2.25
C PRO A 128 -7.11 28.01 -3.77
N LEU A 129 -6.06 28.65 -4.27
CA LEU A 129 -5.80 28.78 -5.71
C LEU A 129 -5.50 27.40 -6.35
N VAL A 130 -4.68 26.60 -5.67
CA VAL A 130 -4.35 25.25 -6.12
C VAL A 130 -5.57 24.34 -6.08
N LYS A 131 -6.39 24.41 -5.02
CA LYS A 131 -7.66 23.68 -4.95
C LYS A 131 -8.58 24.03 -6.11
N LYS A 132 -8.78 25.31 -6.37
CA LYS A 132 -9.59 25.79 -7.50
C LYS A 132 -9.06 25.26 -8.84
N LYS A 133 -7.75 25.27 -9.03
CA LYS A 133 -7.08 24.74 -10.23
C LYS A 133 -7.34 23.25 -10.43
N LEU A 134 -7.38 22.50 -9.34
CA LEU A 134 -7.69 21.07 -9.33
C LEU A 134 -9.19 20.74 -9.37
N GLY A 135 -10.07 21.76 -9.34
CA GLY A 135 -11.53 21.58 -9.28
C GLY A 135 -12.02 21.05 -7.92
N LEU A 136 -11.23 21.26 -6.86
CA LEU A 136 -11.57 20.90 -5.49
C LEU A 136 -12.31 22.04 -4.79
N GLN A 137 -13.35 21.71 -4.00
CA GLN A 137 -14.06 22.67 -3.15
C GLN A 137 -13.38 22.82 -1.80
#